data_9b49d11471547030c8c3a757f0ec40c2
#
_entry.id   9b49d11471547030c8c3a757f0ec40c2
#
_cell.length_a   1.000
_cell.length_b   1.000
_cell.length_c   1.000
_cell.angle_alpha   90.00
_cell.angle_beta   90.00
_cell.angle_gamma   90.00
#
_symmetry.space_group_name_H-M   'P 1'
#
loop_
_entity.id
_entity.type
_entity.pdbx_description
1 polymer ?
#
loop_
_entity_poly.entity_id
_entity_poly.type
_entity_poly.pdbx_seq_one_letter_code
_entity_poly.pdbx_strand_id
1 'polypeptide(L)'
;MLARLWWGNYSVFKRRFTEGLDSDNFDYSFFAGLCGVRSNLDGGFVDRVNWMRFALISMAFVIVAGAFGAHGLASIVSAENLVTWGVAVRYQAWVSLIVFGLSAAPIICSVWVFRLLALGMCIFSGSLYALVLMDWSLLGAITPIGGVLIIGGLVFASASLTRESVR
;
A
#
# COMPACT_ATOMS: atom_id res chain seq x y z
N MET A 1 -40.32 -3.79 5.54
CA MET A 1 -40.13 -2.77 4.48
C MET A 1 -38.69 -2.66 3.99
N LEU A 2 -37.69 -2.80 4.84
CA LEU A 2 -36.26 -2.73 4.50
C LEU A 2 -35.71 -3.90 3.64
N ALA A 3 -36.27 -5.09 3.76
CA ALA A 3 -35.83 -6.26 2.99
C ALA A 3 -36.07 -6.15 1.46
N ARG A 4 -37.11 -5.44 1.02
CA ARG A 4 -37.41 -5.23 -0.41
C ARG A 4 -36.40 -4.27 -1.08
N LEU A 5 -35.86 -3.30 -0.34
CA LEU A 5 -34.85 -2.38 -0.84
C LEU A 5 -33.49 -3.08 -1.02
N TRP A 6 -33.19 -4.02 -0.13
CA TRP A 6 -31.93 -4.77 -0.18
C TRP A 6 -31.93 -5.77 -1.36
N TRP A 7 -33.03 -6.47 -1.61
CA TRP A 7 -33.20 -7.40 -2.75
C TRP A 7 -33.19 -6.69 -4.11
N GLY A 8 -33.74 -5.51 -4.21
CA GLY A 8 -33.73 -4.70 -5.43
C GLY A 8 -32.30 -4.30 -5.83
N ASN A 9 -31.50 -3.85 -4.86
CA ASN A 9 -30.09 -3.50 -5.09
C ASN A 9 -29.21 -4.73 -5.39
N TYR A 10 -29.50 -5.89 -4.78
CA TYR A 10 -28.76 -7.13 -5.05
C TYR A 10 -29.01 -7.66 -6.47
N SER A 11 -30.24 -7.59 -6.98
CA SER A 11 -30.57 -8.04 -8.34
C SER A 11 -29.92 -7.16 -9.43
N VAL A 12 -29.85 -5.85 -9.21
CA VAL A 12 -29.17 -4.90 -10.09
C VAL A 12 -27.65 -5.12 -10.04
N PHE A 13 -27.09 -5.35 -8.85
CA PHE A 13 -25.68 -5.68 -8.66
C PHE A 13 -25.32 -7.00 -9.36
N LYS A 14 -26.13 -8.05 -9.15
CA LYS A 14 -25.89 -9.37 -9.77
C LYS A 14 -25.95 -9.30 -11.30
N ARG A 15 -26.92 -8.59 -11.87
CA ARG A 15 -27.05 -8.44 -13.32
C ARG A 15 -25.84 -7.70 -13.92
N ARG A 16 -25.39 -6.59 -13.31
CA ARG A 16 -24.18 -5.88 -13.76
C ARG A 16 -22.91 -6.71 -13.60
N PHE A 17 -22.82 -7.52 -12.55
CA PHE A 17 -21.67 -8.38 -12.32
C PHE A 17 -21.58 -9.51 -13.35
N THR A 18 -22.71 -10.12 -13.75
CA THR A 18 -22.72 -11.22 -14.73
C THR A 18 -22.60 -10.73 -16.19
N GLU A 19 -23.06 -9.53 -16.51
CA GLU A 19 -22.91 -8.92 -17.84
C GLU A 19 -21.49 -8.39 -18.08
N GLY A 20 -20.68 -8.16 -17.02
CA GLY A 20 -19.29 -7.70 -17.10
C GLY A 20 -18.23 -8.82 -17.16
N LEU A 21 -18.64 -10.09 -17.14
CA LEU A 21 -17.75 -11.25 -17.19
C LEU A 21 -17.56 -11.82 -18.61
N ASP A 22 -17.78 -11.02 -19.65
CA ASP A 22 -17.40 -11.44 -21.00
C ASP A 22 -15.88 -11.41 -21.12
N SER A 23 -15.29 -12.58 -21.39
CA SER A 23 -13.88 -12.92 -21.17
C SER A 23 -12.87 -12.15 -22.05
N ASP A 24 -13.36 -11.39 -23.03
CA ASP A 24 -12.48 -10.73 -24.01
C ASP A 24 -12.40 -9.21 -23.83
N ASN A 25 -13.16 -8.63 -22.89
CA ASN A 25 -13.13 -7.21 -22.58
C ASN A 25 -13.39 -7.01 -21.07
N PHE A 26 -12.38 -7.32 -20.24
CA PHE A 26 -12.45 -6.96 -18.83
C PHE A 26 -12.47 -5.43 -18.71
N ASP A 27 -13.67 -4.88 -18.69
CA ASP A 27 -13.91 -3.44 -18.64
C ASP A 27 -13.51 -2.90 -17.25
N TYR A 28 -12.30 -2.39 -17.18
CA TYR A 28 -11.78 -1.69 -15.99
C TYR A 28 -12.64 -0.48 -15.60
N SER A 29 -13.57 -0.03 -16.47
CA SER A 29 -14.46 1.09 -16.18
C SER A 29 -15.43 0.79 -15.02
N PHE A 30 -15.79 -0.48 -14.79
CA PHE A 30 -16.62 -0.89 -13.67
C PHE A 30 -15.91 -0.69 -12.32
N PHE A 31 -14.62 -1.08 -12.23
CA PHE A 31 -13.81 -0.84 -11.04
C PHE A 31 -13.45 0.64 -10.86
N ALA A 32 -13.24 1.36 -11.96
CA ALA A 32 -13.05 2.81 -11.92
C ALA A 32 -14.29 3.54 -11.40
N GLY A 33 -15.49 3.06 -11.74
CA GLY A 33 -16.76 3.60 -11.23
C GLY A 33 -17.01 3.30 -9.76
N LEU A 34 -16.60 2.14 -9.25
CA LEU A 34 -16.66 1.79 -7.83
C LEU A 34 -15.67 2.58 -6.98
N CYS A 35 -14.51 2.95 -7.54
CA CYS A 35 -13.50 3.76 -6.87
C CYS A 35 -13.72 5.28 -7.05
N GLY A 36 -14.78 5.72 -7.75
CA GLY A 36 -15.06 7.14 -7.98
C GLY A 36 -13.98 7.86 -8.81
N VAL A 37 -13.13 7.10 -9.51
CA VAL A 37 -12.04 7.63 -10.32
C VAL A 37 -12.59 8.15 -11.64
N ARG A 38 -13.04 9.39 -11.66
CA ARG A 38 -13.28 10.11 -12.90
C ARG A 38 -11.93 10.46 -13.51
N SER A 39 -11.68 9.89 -14.68
CA SER A 39 -10.48 10.07 -15.48
C SER A 39 -10.28 11.53 -15.88
N ASN A 40 -9.41 12.26 -15.19
CA ASN A 40 -8.61 13.27 -15.84
C ASN A 40 -7.44 12.51 -16.49
N LEU A 41 -7.44 12.47 -17.83
CA LEU A 41 -6.51 11.70 -18.67
C LEU A 41 -5.09 12.28 -18.72
N ASP A 42 -4.68 13.06 -17.73
CA ASP A 42 -3.34 13.62 -17.62
C ASP A 42 -2.52 12.81 -16.61
N GLY A 43 -1.21 12.74 -16.78
CA GLY A 43 -0.22 11.88 -16.10
C GLY A 43 -0.43 11.50 -14.64
N GLY A 44 -1.27 12.21 -13.90
CA GLY A 44 -1.61 11.94 -12.50
C GLY A 44 -2.36 10.62 -12.25
N PHE A 45 -3.14 10.12 -13.22
CA PHE A 45 -3.86 8.85 -13.09
C PHE A 45 -2.92 7.64 -13.22
N VAL A 46 -2.02 7.70 -14.20
CA VAL A 46 -1.01 6.63 -14.41
C VAL A 46 -0.11 6.51 -13.19
N ASP A 47 0.26 7.64 -12.58
CA ASP A 47 1.07 7.64 -11.37
C ASP A 47 0.34 6.98 -10.20
N ARG A 48 -0.94 7.26 -9.99
CA ARG A 48 -1.74 6.64 -8.91
C ARG A 48 -1.81 5.11 -9.05
N VAL A 49 -2.11 4.61 -10.25
CA VAL A 49 -2.16 3.16 -10.52
C VAL A 49 -0.81 2.50 -10.27
N ASN A 50 0.29 3.16 -10.63
CA ASN A 50 1.62 2.65 -10.35
C ASN A 50 1.93 2.59 -8.86
N TRP A 51 1.52 3.59 -8.07
CA TRP A 51 1.67 3.57 -6.62
C TRP A 51 0.79 2.51 -5.96
N MET A 52 -0.43 2.28 -6.45
CA MET A 52 -1.27 1.15 -6.01
C MET A 52 -0.61 -0.20 -6.27
N ARG A 53 -0.05 -0.41 -7.48
CA ARG A 53 0.68 -1.63 -7.83
C ARG A 53 1.90 -1.83 -6.93
N PHE A 54 2.69 -0.78 -6.73
CA PHE A 54 3.83 -0.80 -5.81
C PHE A 54 3.42 -1.22 -4.41
N ALA A 55 2.36 -0.63 -3.87
CA ALA A 55 1.85 -0.95 -2.55
C ALA A 55 1.38 -2.40 -2.42
N LEU A 56 0.66 -2.93 -3.43
CA LEU A 56 0.21 -4.32 -3.45
C LEU A 56 1.36 -5.32 -3.56
N ILE A 57 2.37 -5.03 -4.40
CA ILE A 57 3.58 -5.86 -4.52
C ILE A 57 4.35 -5.85 -3.20
N SER A 58 4.51 -4.66 -2.58
CA SER A 58 5.15 -4.54 -1.28
C SER A 58 4.39 -5.32 -0.19
N MET A 59 3.05 -5.31 -0.22
CA MET A 59 2.22 -6.08 0.72
C MET A 59 2.36 -7.59 0.49
N ALA A 60 2.45 -8.06 -0.76
CA ALA A 60 2.74 -9.46 -1.05
C ALA A 60 4.10 -9.88 -0.47
N PHE A 61 5.12 -9.02 -0.60
CA PHE A 61 6.42 -9.25 0.00
C PHE A 61 6.35 -9.29 1.54
N VAL A 62 5.54 -8.43 2.19
CA VAL A 62 5.30 -8.46 3.64
C VAL A 62 4.82 -9.84 4.10
N ILE A 63 3.89 -10.46 3.36
CA ILE A 63 3.36 -11.79 3.70
C ILE A 63 4.47 -12.84 3.61
N VAL A 64 5.25 -12.81 2.52
CA VAL A 64 6.39 -13.72 2.33
C VAL A 64 7.45 -13.52 3.42
N ALA A 65 7.83 -12.28 3.70
CA ALA A 65 8.82 -11.95 4.73
C ALA A 65 8.34 -12.33 6.13
N GLY A 66 7.05 -12.16 6.43
CA GLY A 66 6.43 -12.58 7.69
C GLY A 66 6.47 -14.11 7.87
N ALA A 67 6.08 -14.86 6.83
CA ALA A 67 6.15 -16.32 6.85
C ALA A 67 7.59 -16.82 6.96
N PHE A 68 8.53 -16.21 6.24
CA PHE A 68 9.94 -16.52 6.31
C PHE A 68 10.51 -16.25 7.71
N GLY A 69 10.15 -15.15 8.35
CA GLY A 69 10.53 -14.84 9.73
C GLY A 69 10.05 -15.90 10.71
N ALA A 70 8.77 -16.31 10.58
CA ALA A 70 8.16 -17.27 11.51
C ALA A 70 8.67 -18.71 11.34
N HIS A 71 9.01 -19.13 10.13
CA HIS A 71 9.35 -20.52 9.83
C HIS A 71 10.81 -20.71 9.40
N GLY A 72 11.39 -19.76 8.66
CA GLY A 72 12.75 -19.88 8.15
C GLY A 72 13.80 -19.36 9.13
N LEU A 73 13.56 -18.20 9.74
CA LEU A 73 14.55 -17.55 10.61
C LEU A 73 14.47 -17.97 12.08
N ALA A 74 13.32 -18.44 12.56
CA ALA A 74 13.08 -18.69 13.98
C ALA A 74 14.08 -19.68 14.62
N SER A 75 14.67 -20.59 13.83
CA SER A 75 15.66 -21.56 14.30
C SER A 75 17.12 -21.17 14.01
N ILE A 76 17.36 -20.07 13.27
CA ILE A 76 18.67 -19.72 12.75
C ILE A 76 19.23 -18.45 13.41
N VAL A 77 18.35 -17.48 13.73
CA VAL A 77 18.74 -16.19 14.29
C VAL A 77 18.39 -16.10 15.78
N SER A 78 19.02 -15.15 16.49
CA SER A 78 18.68 -14.86 17.87
C SER A 78 17.24 -14.35 18.04
N ALA A 79 16.68 -14.51 19.23
CA ALA A 79 15.33 -13.99 19.53
C ALA A 79 15.25 -12.46 19.34
N GLU A 80 16.30 -11.72 19.60
CA GLU A 80 16.40 -10.28 19.39
C GLU A 80 16.35 -9.92 17.89
N ASN A 81 17.09 -10.65 17.06
CA ASN A 81 17.08 -10.48 15.62
C ASN A 81 15.71 -10.84 15.02
N LEU A 82 15.03 -11.85 15.58
CA LEU A 82 13.66 -12.21 15.15
C LEU A 82 12.66 -11.10 15.48
N VAL A 83 12.77 -10.45 16.64
CA VAL A 83 11.97 -9.26 16.99
C VAL A 83 12.24 -8.12 16.02
N THR A 84 13.52 -7.86 15.70
CA THR A 84 13.94 -6.82 14.74
C THR A 84 13.37 -7.08 13.35
N TRP A 85 13.39 -8.34 12.87
CA TRP A 85 12.73 -8.76 11.63
C TRP A 85 11.24 -8.45 11.65
N GLY A 86 10.56 -8.78 12.75
CA GLY A 86 9.14 -8.50 12.95
C GLY A 86 8.82 -7.00 12.93
N VAL A 87 9.72 -6.15 13.40
CA VAL A 87 9.59 -4.67 13.28
C VAL A 87 9.64 -4.27 11.82
N ALA A 88 10.60 -4.77 11.03
CA ALA A 88 10.73 -4.47 9.60
C ALA A 88 9.45 -4.83 8.84
N VAL A 89 8.93 -6.04 9.04
CA VAL A 89 7.69 -6.54 8.42
C VAL A 89 6.50 -5.64 8.73
N ARG A 90 6.33 -5.26 10.01
CA ARG A 90 5.20 -4.41 10.45
C ARG A 90 5.24 -3.01 9.84
N TYR A 91 6.39 -2.35 9.88
CA TYR A 91 6.49 -1.00 9.32
C TYR A 91 6.33 -0.99 7.81
N GLN A 92 6.86 -2.01 7.11
CA GLN A 92 6.61 -2.18 5.69
C GLN A 92 5.12 -2.36 5.38
N ALA A 93 4.41 -3.17 6.18
CA ALA A 93 2.97 -3.37 6.03
C ALA A 93 2.21 -2.06 6.21
N TRP A 94 2.47 -1.30 7.29
CA TRP A 94 1.77 -0.05 7.55
C TRP A 94 1.99 0.98 6.46
N VAL A 95 3.25 1.18 6.03
CA VAL A 95 3.54 2.16 4.98
C VAL A 95 2.92 1.72 3.65
N SER A 96 2.94 0.43 3.31
CA SER A 96 2.28 -0.09 2.11
C SER A 96 0.77 0.17 2.13
N LEU A 97 0.11 -0.06 3.27
CA LEU A 97 -1.33 0.24 3.44
C LEU A 97 -1.62 1.74 3.30
N ILE A 98 -0.77 2.61 3.87
CA ILE A 98 -0.92 4.06 3.74
C ILE A 98 -0.76 4.49 2.28
N VAL A 99 0.27 4.02 1.58
CA VAL A 99 0.49 4.31 0.16
C VAL A 99 -0.69 3.83 -0.68
N PHE A 100 -1.21 2.62 -0.43
CA PHE A 100 -2.40 2.11 -1.09
C PHE A 100 -3.62 3.00 -0.83
N GLY A 101 -3.90 3.32 0.44
CA GLY A 101 -5.03 4.16 0.83
C GLY A 101 -4.99 5.56 0.20
N LEU A 102 -3.82 6.22 0.23
CA LEU A 102 -3.63 7.53 -0.40
C LEU A 102 -3.79 7.48 -1.93
N SER A 103 -3.33 6.38 -2.57
CA SER A 103 -3.47 6.20 -4.02
C SER A 103 -4.91 5.92 -4.44
N ALA A 104 -5.68 5.18 -3.62
CA ALA A 104 -7.05 4.79 -3.89
C ALA A 104 -8.08 5.88 -3.54
N ALA A 105 -7.76 6.77 -2.61
CA ALA A 105 -8.67 7.80 -2.15
C ALA A 105 -8.87 8.89 -3.23
N PRO A 106 -10.09 9.49 -3.33
CA PRO A 106 -10.39 10.61 -4.23
C PRO A 106 -9.86 11.94 -3.65
N ILE A 107 -8.55 11.98 -3.39
CA ILE A 107 -7.83 13.11 -2.83
C ILE A 107 -6.63 13.43 -3.71
N ILE A 108 -6.31 14.71 -3.84
CA ILE A 108 -5.10 15.14 -4.53
C ILE A 108 -3.97 15.14 -3.50
N CYS A 109 -2.94 14.36 -3.80
CA CYS A 109 -1.74 14.27 -2.98
C CYS A 109 -0.50 14.46 -3.87
N SER A 110 0.49 15.19 -3.37
CA SER A 110 1.74 15.41 -4.09
C SER A 110 2.49 14.08 -4.32
N VAL A 111 3.06 13.89 -5.50
CA VAL A 111 3.89 12.72 -5.83
C VAL A 111 5.08 12.57 -4.88
N TRP A 112 5.56 13.66 -4.31
CA TRP A 112 6.65 13.65 -3.34
C TRP A 112 6.31 12.91 -2.04
N VAL A 113 5.03 12.91 -1.63
CA VAL A 113 4.55 12.12 -0.48
C VAL A 113 4.81 10.63 -0.73
N PHE A 114 4.41 10.13 -1.89
CA PHE A 114 4.61 8.72 -2.25
C PHE A 114 6.09 8.35 -2.33
N ARG A 115 6.92 9.24 -2.90
CA ARG A 115 8.38 9.04 -2.98
C ARG A 115 9.03 9.00 -1.60
N LEU A 116 8.67 9.92 -0.69
CA LEU A 116 9.20 9.96 0.67
C LEU A 116 8.79 8.70 1.45
N LEU A 117 7.53 8.29 1.36
CA LEU A 117 7.04 7.08 2.02
C LEU A 117 7.72 5.82 1.48
N ALA A 118 7.84 5.69 0.16
CA ALA A 118 8.49 4.53 -0.47
C ALA A 118 9.98 4.46 -0.13
N LEU A 119 10.72 5.57 -0.25
CA LEU A 119 12.14 5.63 0.10
C LEU A 119 12.35 5.37 1.60
N GLY A 120 11.55 6.00 2.45
CA GLY A 120 11.60 5.79 3.89
C GLY A 120 11.36 4.33 4.27
N MET A 121 10.36 3.70 3.66
CA MET A 121 10.05 2.28 3.86
C MET A 121 11.21 1.37 3.40
N CYS A 122 11.76 1.62 2.21
CA CYS A 122 12.88 0.84 1.69
C CYS A 122 14.12 0.97 2.58
N ILE A 123 14.45 2.18 3.05
CA ILE A 123 15.59 2.40 3.94
C ILE A 123 15.32 1.78 5.31
N PHE A 124 14.15 2.04 5.91
CA PHE A 124 13.82 1.56 7.26
C PHE A 124 13.74 0.04 7.31
N SER A 125 12.82 -0.55 6.55
CA SER A 125 12.62 -2.01 6.59
C SER A 125 13.75 -2.76 5.92
N GLY A 126 14.32 -2.22 4.84
CA GLY A 126 15.46 -2.82 4.14
C GLY A 126 16.72 -2.88 5.00
N SER A 127 17.05 -1.82 5.77
CA SER A 127 18.19 -1.83 6.69
C SER A 127 18.01 -2.86 7.81
N LEU A 128 16.78 -3.01 8.34
CA LEU A 128 16.51 -4.00 9.39
C LEU A 128 16.57 -5.45 8.85
N TYR A 129 16.05 -5.70 7.65
CA TYR A 129 16.21 -7.01 7.00
C TYR A 129 17.68 -7.35 6.77
N ALA A 130 18.44 -6.40 6.23
CA ALA A 130 19.85 -6.60 5.97
C ALA A 130 20.65 -6.76 7.27
N LEU A 131 20.30 -6.02 8.34
CA LEU A 131 20.89 -6.18 9.67
C LEU A 131 20.73 -7.61 10.18
N VAL A 132 19.54 -8.17 10.11
CA VAL A 132 19.25 -9.53 10.58
C VAL A 132 19.94 -10.61 9.73
N LEU A 133 19.98 -10.44 8.40
CA LEU A 133 20.52 -11.43 7.49
C LEU A 133 22.05 -11.42 7.44
N MET A 134 22.67 -10.24 7.59
CA MET A 134 24.12 -10.06 7.50
C MET A 134 24.81 -9.94 8.86
N ASP A 135 24.02 -9.87 9.94
CA ASP A 135 24.51 -9.62 11.33
C ASP A 135 25.42 -8.39 11.43
N TRP A 136 25.08 -7.35 10.62
CA TRP A 136 25.91 -6.15 10.51
C TRP A 136 25.27 -4.97 11.26
N SER A 137 25.72 -4.74 12.48
CA SER A 137 25.15 -3.74 13.39
C SER A 137 25.17 -2.29 12.87
N LEU A 138 26.08 -1.93 11.95
CA LEU A 138 26.14 -0.61 11.32
C LEU A 138 24.85 -0.27 10.53
N LEU A 139 24.14 -1.27 10.02
CA LEU A 139 22.89 -1.05 9.30
C LEU A 139 21.78 -0.51 10.20
N GLY A 140 21.85 -0.78 11.52
CA GLY A 140 20.96 -0.17 12.51
C GLY A 140 21.08 1.34 12.61
N ALA A 141 22.25 1.91 12.30
CA ALA A 141 22.45 3.37 12.30
C ALA A 141 21.76 4.06 11.09
N ILE A 142 21.47 3.33 10.03
CA ILE A 142 20.77 3.84 8.82
C ILE A 142 19.26 3.86 9.04
N THR A 143 18.74 2.96 9.84
CA THR A 143 17.30 2.79 10.10
C THR A 143 16.58 4.09 10.52
N PRO A 144 17.13 4.94 11.44
CA PRO A 144 16.51 6.20 11.83
C PRO A 144 16.27 7.16 10.67
N ILE A 145 17.15 7.16 9.65
CA ILE A 145 16.99 8.00 8.45
C ILE A 145 15.69 7.60 7.71
N GLY A 146 15.48 6.29 7.55
CA GLY A 146 14.24 5.78 6.97
C GLY A 146 13.00 6.19 7.78
N GLY A 147 13.08 6.12 9.11
CA GLY A 147 12.01 6.56 10.00
C GLY A 147 11.67 8.04 9.85
N VAL A 148 12.68 8.92 9.79
CA VAL A 148 12.50 10.36 9.57
C VAL A 148 11.84 10.64 8.21
N LEU A 149 12.21 9.91 7.15
CA LEU A 149 11.59 10.04 5.85
C LEU A 149 10.10 9.62 5.86
N ILE A 150 9.76 8.55 6.57
CA ILE A 150 8.36 8.11 6.72
C ILE A 150 7.56 9.19 7.46
N ILE A 151 8.05 9.67 8.60
CA ILE A 151 7.40 10.74 9.39
C ILE A 151 7.25 12.01 8.55
N GLY A 152 8.31 12.43 7.88
CA GLY A 152 8.28 13.58 6.98
C GLY A 152 7.26 13.43 5.86
N GLY A 153 7.18 12.24 5.24
CA GLY A 153 6.18 11.91 4.23
C GLY A 153 4.74 12.00 4.76
N LEU A 154 4.48 11.52 5.98
CA LEU A 154 3.17 11.59 6.62
C LEU A 154 2.77 13.03 6.97
N VAL A 155 3.69 13.80 7.53
CA VAL A 155 3.46 15.22 7.85
C VAL A 155 3.21 16.01 6.56
N PHE A 156 4.00 15.77 5.52
CA PHE A 156 3.81 16.42 4.23
C PHE A 156 2.47 15.99 3.58
N ALA A 157 2.08 14.72 3.70
CA ALA A 157 0.76 14.26 3.26
C ALA A 157 -0.34 15.07 3.95
N SER A 158 -0.31 15.17 5.27
CA SER A 158 -1.35 15.88 6.04
C SER A 158 -1.49 17.36 5.63
N ALA A 159 -0.38 18.01 5.26
CA ALA A 159 -0.36 19.40 4.81
C ALA A 159 -0.81 19.59 3.35
N SER A 160 -0.61 18.56 2.50
CA SER A 160 -0.88 18.63 1.05
C SER A 160 -2.23 18.04 0.64
N LEU A 161 -2.97 17.43 1.58
CA LEU A 161 -4.27 16.83 1.28
C LEU A 161 -5.29 17.91 0.94
N THR A 162 -5.74 17.93 -0.31
CA THR A 162 -6.89 18.71 -0.74
C THR A 162 -7.97 17.79 -1.30
N ARG A 163 -9.22 18.08 -0.98
CA ARG A 163 -10.34 17.33 -1.58
C ARG A 163 -10.46 17.69 -3.05
N GLU A 164 -10.57 16.69 -3.90
CA GLU A 164 -10.97 16.90 -5.28
C GLU A 164 -12.40 17.48 -5.26
N SER A 165 -12.54 18.75 -5.62
CA SER A 165 -13.88 19.34 -5.73
C SER A 165 -14.58 18.67 -6.92
N VAL A 166 -15.59 17.87 -6.62
CA VAL A 166 -16.52 17.33 -7.62
C VAL A 166 -17.27 18.55 -8.19
N ARG A 167 -16.85 19.03 -9.38
CA ARG A 167 -17.61 19.95 -10.20
C ARG A 167 -18.40 19.19 -11.24
#